data_cc19b59888956d83380099337812949c
#
_entry.id   cc19b59888956d83380099337812949c
#
_cell.length_a   1.000
_cell.length_b   1.000
_cell.length_c   1.000
_cell.angle_alpha   90.00
_cell.angle_beta   90.00
_cell.angle_gamma   90.00
#
_symmetry.space_group_name_H-M   'P 1'
#
loop_
_entity.id
_entity.type
_entity.pdbx_description
1 polymer ?
#
loop_
_entity_poly.entity_id
_entity_poly.type
_entity_poly.pdbx_seq_one_letter_code
_entity_poly.pdbx_strand_id
1 'polypeptide(L)' 'MNSGTVKWFNPEKGFGFIASDEGGDDVFVHFSAIVSNGNPGPRNLAEGQKVSYDTERDPKDSRKLRAINVQVI' A
#
# COMPACT_ATOMS: atom_id res chain seq x y z
N MET A 1 -13.02 0.80 2.30
CA MET A 1 -11.77 1.57 2.28
C MET A 1 -11.08 1.47 3.64
N ASN A 2 -9.83 1.10 3.64
CA ASN A 2 -9.06 0.91 4.86
C ASN A 2 -8.04 2.02 5.00
N SER A 3 -7.55 2.25 6.20
CA SER A 3 -6.45 3.18 6.42
C SER A 3 -5.30 2.48 7.14
N GLY A 4 -4.11 2.98 6.91
CA GLY A 4 -2.92 2.44 7.54
C GLY A 4 -1.75 3.38 7.41
N THR A 5 -0.62 2.94 7.93
CA THR A 5 0.63 3.69 7.90
C THR A 5 1.67 2.86 7.16
N VAL A 6 2.38 3.49 6.24
CA VAL A 6 3.45 2.82 5.51
C VAL A 6 4.54 2.41 6.49
N LYS A 7 4.81 1.12 6.54
CA LYS A 7 5.85 0.57 7.40
C LYS A 7 7.23 0.78 6.79
N TRP A 8 7.35 0.47 5.52
CA TRP A 8 8.52 0.78 4.70
C TRP A 8 8.15 0.62 3.24
N PHE A 9 8.92 1.25 2.38
CA PHE A 9 8.71 1.14 0.93
C PHE A 9 10.06 1.26 0.24
N ASN A 10 10.33 0.33 -0.68
CA ASN A 10 11.55 0.32 -1.47
C ASN A 10 11.26 0.85 -2.86
N PRO A 11 11.62 2.10 -3.17
CA PRO A 11 11.31 2.69 -4.48
C PRO A 11 12.08 2.03 -5.63
N GLU A 12 13.22 1.43 -5.36
CA GLU A 12 13.97 0.75 -6.40
C GLU A 12 13.29 -0.53 -6.85
N LYS A 13 12.71 -1.27 -5.91
CA LYS A 13 11.99 -2.50 -6.21
C LYS A 13 10.52 -2.27 -6.47
N GLY A 14 10.00 -1.13 -6.03
CA GLY A 14 8.62 -0.75 -6.28
C GLY A 14 7.59 -1.43 -5.39
N PHE A 15 7.96 -1.82 -4.18
CA PHE A 15 7.02 -2.44 -3.25
C PHE A 15 7.38 -2.15 -1.80
N GLY A 16 6.41 -2.41 -0.93
CA GLY A 16 6.60 -2.24 0.50
C GLY A 16 5.44 -2.85 1.27
N PHE A 17 5.29 -2.41 2.51
CA PHE A 17 4.24 -2.90 3.39
C PHE A 17 3.56 -1.75 4.12
N ILE A 18 2.26 -1.92 4.35
CA ILE A 18 1.44 -0.99 5.10
C ILE A 18 0.99 -1.69 6.38
N ALA A 19 1.18 -1.03 7.52
CA ALA A 19 0.64 -1.50 8.79
C ALA A 19 -0.80 -1.01 8.90
N SER A 20 -1.75 -1.94 8.99
CA SER A 20 -3.16 -1.60 9.09
C SER A 20 -3.47 -0.92 10.42
N ASP A 21 -4.25 0.17 10.38
CA ASP A 21 -4.68 0.86 11.60
C ASP A 21 -5.63 0.01 12.44
N GLU A 22 -6.28 -0.97 11.83
CA GLU A 22 -7.19 -1.87 12.53
C GLU A 22 -6.48 -3.03 13.22
N GLY A 23 -5.16 -3.10 13.08
CA GLY A 23 -4.38 -4.21 13.57
C GLY A 23 -4.36 -5.36 12.59
N GLY A 24 -3.66 -6.43 12.93
CA GLY A 24 -3.53 -7.59 12.07
C GLY A 24 -2.22 -7.58 11.30
N ASP A 25 -2.16 -8.38 10.25
CA ASP A 25 -0.95 -8.56 9.46
C ASP A 25 -0.69 -7.36 8.55
N ASP A 26 0.57 -7.16 8.23
CA ASP A 26 0.96 -6.13 7.28
C ASP A 26 0.37 -6.43 5.90
N VAL A 27 0.04 -5.37 5.16
CA VAL A 27 -0.54 -5.48 3.83
C VAL A 27 0.53 -5.14 2.80
N PHE A 28 0.74 -6.03 1.85
CA PHE A 28 1.69 -5.80 0.76
C PHE A 28 1.17 -4.70 -0.17
N VAL A 29 2.04 -3.81 -0.58
CA VAL A 29 1.71 -2.75 -1.54
C VAL A 29 2.76 -2.73 -2.64
N HIS A 30 2.30 -2.66 -3.90
CA HIS A 30 3.15 -2.53 -5.08
C HIS A 30 2.92 -1.15 -5.70
N PHE A 31 3.96 -0.59 -6.33
CA PHE A 31 3.84 0.76 -6.88
C PHE A 31 2.68 0.90 -7.88
N SER A 32 2.35 -0.18 -8.58
CA SER A 32 1.24 -0.15 -9.55
C SER A 32 -0.13 0.00 -8.88
N ALA A 33 -0.21 -0.27 -7.58
CA ALA A 33 -1.45 -0.13 -6.83
C ALA A 33 -1.65 1.29 -6.28
N ILE A 34 -0.63 2.13 -6.37
CA ILE A 34 -0.70 3.51 -5.87
C ILE A 34 -1.43 4.36 -6.90
N VAL A 35 -2.50 5.01 -6.47
CA VAL A 35 -3.26 5.92 -7.32
C VAL A 35 -2.64 7.31 -7.21
N SER A 36 -2.21 7.83 -8.35
CA SER A 36 -1.67 9.18 -8.43
C SER A 36 -2.83 10.16 -8.61
N ASN A 37 -3.19 10.87 -7.57
CA ASN A 37 -4.28 11.86 -7.59
C ASN A 37 -3.91 13.11 -8.38
N GLY A 38 -3.67 12.93 -9.68
CA GLY A 38 -3.36 14.06 -10.55
C GLY A 38 -1.95 14.63 -10.37
N ASN A 39 -1.13 14.03 -9.52
CA ASN A 39 0.24 14.48 -9.33
C ASN A 39 1.17 13.67 -10.23
N PRO A 40 1.81 14.30 -11.23
CA PRO A 40 2.85 13.61 -11.99
C PRO A 40 4.05 13.38 -11.09
N GLY A 41 4.61 12.20 -11.13
CA GLY A 41 5.80 11.90 -10.35
C GLY A 41 5.88 10.42 -10.00
N PRO A 42 6.98 10.01 -9.38
CA PRO A 42 7.13 8.61 -9.00
C PRO A 42 6.07 8.21 -7.98
N ARG A 43 5.52 7.03 -8.16
CA ARG A 43 4.51 6.48 -7.25
C ARG A 43 5.22 5.83 -6.07
N ASN A 44 5.78 6.65 -5.22
CA ASN A 44 6.53 6.20 -4.06
C ASN A 44 5.79 6.55 -2.78
N LEU A 45 5.97 5.70 -1.79
CA LEU A 45 5.46 5.96 -0.44
C LEU A 45 6.64 6.17 0.50
N ALA A 46 6.43 7.00 1.51
CA ALA A 46 7.43 7.26 2.53
C ALA A 46 7.11 6.50 3.80
N GLU A 47 8.13 6.03 4.50
CA GLU A 47 7.97 5.39 5.79
C GLU A 47 7.23 6.31 6.76
N GLY A 48 6.21 5.77 7.43
CA GLY A 48 5.40 6.54 8.36
C GLY A 48 4.29 7.34 7.73
N GLN A 49 4.14 7.28 6.41
CA GLN A 49 3.11 8.04 5.70
C GLN A 49 1.74 7.39 5.87
N LYS A 50 0.71 8.20 6.13
CA LYS A 50 -0.67 7.72 6.20
C LYS A 50 -1.24 7.55 4.80
N VAL A 51 -1.92 6.43 4.60
CA VAL A 51 -2.55 6.10 3.31
C VAL A 51 -3.92 5.49 3.54
N SER A 52 -4.78 5.64 2.54
CA SER A 52 -6.01 4.86 2.46
C SER A 52 -5.88 3.86 1.31
N TYR A 53 -6.51 2.73 1.45
CA TYR A 53 -6.38 1.67 0.46
C TYR A 53 -7.52 0.68 0.58
N ASP A 54 -7.73 -0.09 -0.47
CA ASP A 54 -8.59 -1.26 -0.45
C ASP A 54 -7.69 -2.50 -0.41
N THR A 55 -8.24 -3.62 0.01
CA THR A 55 -7.51 -4.87 0.05
C THR A 55 -8.11 -5.87 -0.91
N GLU A 56 -7.24 -6.71 -1.43
CA GLU A 56 -7.61 -7.78 -2.34
C GLU A 56 -6.79 -9.01 -2.00
N ARG A 57 -7.39 -10.18 -2.07
CA ARG A 57 -6.65 -11.41 -1.84
C ARG A 57 -5.74 -11.69 -3.02
N ASP A 58 -4.53 -12.12 -2.71
CA ASP A 58 -3.58 -12.53 -3.73
C ASP A 58 -4.17 -13.75 -4.47
N PRO A 59 -4.29 -13.71 -5.80
CA PRO A 59 -4.82 -14.86 -6.55
C PRO A 59 -3.97 -16.12 -6.45
N LYS A 60 -2.69 -15.97 -6.10
CA LYS A 60 -1.79 -17.11 -5.93
C LYS A 60 -1.78 -17.65 -4.52
N ASP A 61 -2.09 -16.81 -3.54
CA ASP A 61 -2.12 -17.22 -2.14
C ASP A 61 -3.23 -16.44 -1.43
N SER A 62 -4.36 -17.11 -1.25
CA SER A 62 -5.54 -16.49 -0.65
C SER A 62 -5.35 -16.08 0.82
N ARG A 63 -4.26 -16.50 1.44
CA ARG A 63 -3.95 -16.12 2.82
C ARG A 63 -3.23 -14.77 2.88
N LYS A 64 -2.77 -14.25 1.75
CA LYS A 64 -2.08 -12.97 1.67
C LYS A 64 -3.00 -11.92 1.12
N LEU A 65 -2.94 -10.73 1.70
CA LEU A 65 -3.67 -9.57 1.22
C LEU A 65 -2.69 -8.60 0.58
N ARG A 66 -3.16 -7.92 -0.46
CA ARG A 66 -2.41 -6.84 -1.07
C ARG A 66 -3.26 -5.58 -1.10
N ALA A 67 -2.62 -4.44 -1.01
CA ALA A 67 -3.30 -3.16 -1.10
C ALA A 67 -3.54 -2.80 -2.56
N ILE A 68 -4.71 -2.24 -2.83
CA ILE A 68 -5.07 -1.70 -4.14
C ILE A 68 -5.67 -0.32 -3.93
N ASN A 69 -5.68 0.50 -4.97
CA ASN A 69 -6.22 1.86 -4.91
C ASN A 69 -5.63 2.66 -3.75
N VAL A 70 -4.32 2.55 -3.58
CA VAL A 70 -3.62 3.21 -2.48
C VAL A 70 -3.54 4.71 -2.75
N GLN A 71 -3.97 5.50 -1.79
CA GLN A 71 -3.94 6.96 -1.87
C GLN A 71 -3.32 7.53 -0.61
N VAL A 72 -2.48 8.55 -0.77
CA VAL A 72 -1.92 9.28 0.36
C VAL A 72 -3.01 10.19 0.91
N ILE A 73 -3.20 10.12 2.22
CA ILE A 73 -4.18 10.93 2.90
C ILE A 73 -3.59 12.30 3.25
#